data_6e691232cbd0df39e428b5a97c32d340
#
_entry.id   6e691232cbd0df39e428b5a97c32d340
#
_cell.length_a   1.000
_cell.length_b   1.000
_cell.length_c   1.000
_cell.angle_alpha   90.00
_cell.angle_beta   90.00
_cell.angle_gamma   90.00
#
_symmetry.space_group_name_H-M   'P 1'
#
loop_
_entity.id
_entity.type
_entity.pdbx_description
1 polymer ?
#
loop_
_entity_poly.entity_id
_entity_poly.type
_entity_poly.pdbx_seq_one_letter_code
_entity_poly.pdbx_strand_id
1 'polypeptide(L)'
;KNIIHAVFPQNPFQYHGYNYAFISKWLSKTCSNNKFPFAPLPVQLIKNNLNLRNKLKIPKSAKVFGYHGGETSFDLIFVRDVIKKVVRENKNIYFLFMNIKKFINHKRVIFIKGTFNQIQKVKFINTCDAMLHARSLGESFGLSCAEFAIKNKPILTYGYCRQRAHFEICKNNIIPYYSYKDLNKKIINF
;
A
#
# COMPACT_ATOMS: atom_id res chain seq x y z
N LYS A 1 -13.94 20.60 24.51
CA LYS A 1 -13.26 21.13 23.29
C LYS A 1 -13.13 19.99 22.29
N ASN A 2 -13.64 20.18 21.06
CA ASN A 2 -13.54 19.17 20.01
C ASN A 2 -12.18 19.28 19.32
N ILE A 3 -11.60 18.12 18.99
CA ILE A 3 -10.40 18.02 18.17
C ILE A 3 -10.81 17.44 16.81
N ILE A 4 -10.42 18.11 15.74
CA ILE A 4 -10.59 17.59 14.37
C ILE A 4 -9.28 16.95 13.92
N HIS A 5 -9.32 15.65 13.67
CA HIS A 5 -8.20 14.91 13.07
C HIS A 5 -8.47 14.73 11.58
N ALA A 6 -7.86 15.55 10.75
CA ALA A 6 -8.07 15.56 9.31
C ALA A 6 -7.26 14.45 8.62
N VAL A 7 -7.98 13.44 8.13
CA VAL A 7 -7.38 12.28 7.44
C VAL A 7 -7.32 12.43 5.92
N PHE A 8 -8.01 13.45 5.38
CA PHE A 8 -8.02 13.81 3.95
C PHE A 8 -7.66 15.28 3.76
N PRO A 9 -7.30 15.72 2.53
CA PRO A 9 -7.09 17.14 2.24
C PRO A 9 -8.36 17.95 2.55
N GLN A 10 -8.20 18.94 3.42
CA GLN A 10 -9.27 19.86 3.84
C GLN A 10 -8.72 21.27 3.97
N ASN A 11 -9.57 22.27 3.83
CA ASN A 11 -9.22 23.65 4.13
C ASN A 11 -9.38 23.91 5.66
N PRO A 12 -8.29 24.01 6.42
CA PRO A 12 -8.35 24.18 7.87
C PRO A 12 -8.73 25.61 8.30
N PHE A 13 -8.80 26.56 7.36
CA PHE A 13 -9.18 27.94 7.61
C PHE A 13 -10.69 28.17 7.55
N GLN A 14 -11.46 27.15 7.12
CA GLN A 14 -12.90 27.14 7.33
C GLN A 14 -13.19 26.74 8.77
N TYR A 15 -14.25 27.30 9.35
CA TYR A 15 -14.64 27.00 10.72
C TYR A 15 -15.13 25.55 10.85
N HIS A 16 -14.32 24.71 11.50
CA HIS A 16 -14.63 23.31 11.78
C HIS A 16 -14.60 22.99 13.28
N GLY A 17 -13.89 23.79 14.07
CA GLY A 17 -13.66 23.58 15.52
C GLY A 17 -12.43 24.32 16.01
N TYR A 18 -12.15 24.22 17.31
CA TYR A 18 -11.08 25.00 17.96
C TYR A 18 -9.69 24.37 17.85
N ASN A 19 -9.61 23.04 17.72
CA ASN A 19 -8.35 22.31 17.63
C ASN A 19 -8.34 21.47 16.35
N TYR A 20 -7.25 21.54 15.62
CA TYR A 20 -7.11 20.88 14.34
C TYR A 20 -5.73 20.25 14.21
N ALA A 21 -5.68 18.98 13.74
CA ALA A 21 -4.45 18.29 13.41
C ALA A 21 -4.62 17.46 12.14
N PHE A 22 -3.60 17.41 11.31
CA PHE A 22 -3.58 16.54 10.13
C PHE A 22 -3.00 15.17 10.46
N ILE A 23 -3.40 14.13 9.73
CA ILE A 23 -2.89 12.77 9.93
C ILE A 23 -1.42 12.61 9.52
N SER A 24 -0.88 13.50 8.70
CA SER A 24 0.51 13.44 8.24
C SER A 24 1.13 14.83 8.09
N LYS A 25 2.45 14.89 8.19
CA LYS A 25 3.24 16.10 7.93
C LYS A 25 3.00 16.60 6.50
N TRP A 26 2.92 15.68 5.54
CA TRP A 26 2.62 16.01 4.14
C TRP A 26 1.30 16.76 3.98
N LEU A 27 0.22 16.29 4.65
CA LEU A 27 -1.08 16.99 4.64
C LEU A 27 -1.02 18.36 5.32
N SER A 28 -0.38 18.45 6.48
CA SER A 28 -0.20 19.74 7.18
C SER A 28 0.50 20.75 6.28
N LYS A 29 1.60 20.35 5.63
CA LYS A 29 2.33 21.20 4.68
C LYS A 29 1.45 21.60 3.50
N THR A 30 0.76 20.66 2.89
CA THR A 30 -0.01 20.89 1.65
C THR A 30 -1.26 21.73 1.89
N CYS A 31 -1.98 21.50 2.99
CA CYS A 31 -3.27 22.15 3.25
C CYS A 31 -3.14 23.45 4.07
N SER A 32 -2.05 23.63 4.84
CA SER A 32 -1.91 24.75 5.76
C SER A 32 -0.54 25.41 5.78
N ASN A 33 0.40 24.98 4.92
CA ASN A 33 1.80 25.40 4.98
C ASN A 33 2.42 25.22 6.37
N ASN A 34 2.10 24.10 7.04
CA ASN A 34 2.52 23.73 8.40
C ASN A 34 1.97 24.65 9.52
N LYS A 35 0.96 25.47 9.27
CA LYS A 35 0.33 26.30 10.31
C LYS A 35 -0.43 25.49 11.36
N PHE A 36 -0.90 24.30 10.99
CA PHE A 36 -1.56 23.38 11.91
C PHE A 36 -0.67 22.14 12.16
N PRO A 37 -0.72 21.58 13.38
CA PRO A 37 0.07 20.41 13.73
C PRO A 37 -0.36 19.17 12.96
N PHE A 38 0.45 18.12 13.03
CA PHE A 38 0.07 16.79 12.56
C PHE A 38 0.20 15.76 13.69
N ALA A 39 -0.69 14.79 13.70
CA ALA A 39 -0.72 13.67 14.62
C ALA A 39 -0.86 12.37 13.81
N PRO A 40 0.23 11.63 13.54
CA PRO A 40 0.16 10.40 12.78
C PRO A 40 -0.52 9.29 13.59
N LEU A 41 -1.19 8.37 12.88
CA LEU A 41 -1.72 7.17 13.52
C LEU A 41 -0.57 6.27 13.99
N PRO A 42 -0.65 5.71 15.21
CA PRO A 42 0.26 4.66 15.63
C PRO A 42 -0.03 3.39 14.80
N VAL A 43 1.00 2.88 14.13
CA VAL A 43 0.87 1.64 13.33
C VAL A 43 1.48 0.50 14.12
N GLN A 44 0.65 -0.46 14.51
CA GLN A 44 1.06 -1.63 15.28
C GLN A 44 0.56 -2.91 14.60
N LEU A 45 1.41 -3.93 14.59
CA LEU A 45 1.09 -5.26 14.08
C LEU A 45 1.39 -6.32 15.15
N ILE A 46 0.53 -7.31 15.25
CA ILE A 46 0.75 -8.46 16.12
C ILE A 46 2.01 -9.20 15.67
N LYS A 47 2.89 -9.53 16.63
CA LYS A 47 4.10 -10.31 16.35
C LYS A 47 3.74 -11.76 16.05
N ASN A 48 3.90 -12.19 14.83
CA ASN A 48 3.91 -13.59 14.42
C ASN A 48 4.68 -13.77 13.11
N ASN A 49 5.12 -15.00 12.83
CA ASN A 49 5.85 -15.37 11.63
C ASN A 49 5.02 -16.27 10.69
N LEU A 50 3.74 -16.48 11.01
CA LEU A 50 2.84 -17.28 10.19
C LEU A 50 2.57 -16.59 8.85
N ASN A 51 2.44 -17.39 7.80
CA ASN A 51 2.11 -16.93 6.45
C ASN A 51 1.08 -17.83 5.79
N LEU A 52 0.65 -17.47 4.59
CA LEU A 52 -0.39 -18.19 3.83
C LEU A 52 0.18 -19.03 2.67
N ARG A 53 1.53 -19.13 2.48
CA ARG A 53 2.11 -19.77 1.30
C ARG A 53 1.62 -21.21 1.11
N ASN A 54 1.65 -22.03 2.15
CA ASN A 54 1.19 -23.43 2.08
C ASN A 54 -0.31 -23.49 1.75
N LYS A 55 -1.14 -22.70 2.45
CA LYS A 55 -2.59 -22.65 2.22
C LYS A 55 -2.95 -22.22 0.79
N LEU A 56 -2.19 -21.29 0.23
CA LEU A 56 -2.39 -20.73 -1.12
C LEU A 56 -1.59 -21.50 -2.20
N LYS A 57 -0.91 -22.57 -1.83
CA LYS A 57 -0.07 -23.39 -2.74
C LYS A 57 0.99 -22.55 -3.48
N ILE A 58 1.57 -21.54 -2.79
CA ILE A 58 2.64 -20.68 -3.32
C ILE A 58 3.99 -21.36 -3.00
N PRO A 59 4.84 -21.65 -4.01
CA PRO A 59 6.16 -22.24 -3.79
C PRO A 59 7.03 -21.37 -2.87
N LYS A 60 7.90 -22.00 -2.07
CA LYS A 60 8.83 -21.28 -1.18
C LYS A 60 9.77 -20.34 -1.95
N SER A 61 10.22 -20.75 -3.13
CA SER A 61 11.10 -19.98 -4.01
C SER A 61 10.40 -18.84 -4.75
N ALA A 62 9.05 -18.81 -4.79
CA ALA A 62 8.31 -17.80 -5.53
C ALA A 62 8.45 -16.42 -4.90
N LYS A 63 8.55 -15.39 -5.74
CA LYS A 63 8.42 -13.98 -5.34
C LYS A 63 6.95 -13.59 -5.30
N VAL A 64 6.53 -12.97 -4.20
CA VAL A 64 5.13 -12.60 -3.97
C VAL A 64 5.01 -11.09 -3.77
N PHE A 65 4.32 -10.43 -4.69
CA PHE A 65 3.97 -9.03 -4.56
C PHE A 65 2.55 -8.91 -4.02
N GLY A 66 2.36 -8.17 -2.93
CA GLY A 66 1.06 -8.05 -2.29
C GLY A 66 0.51 -6.63 -2.25
N TYR A 67 -0.81 -6.51 -2.15
CA TYR A 67 -1.46 -5.25 -1.85
C TYR A 67 -2.77 -5.48 -1.10
N HIS A 68 -3.04 -4.65 -0.10
CA HIS A 68 -4.36 -4.56 0.54
C HIS A 68 -4.80 -3.10 0.68
N GLY A 69 -6.09 -2.88 0.58
CA GLY A 69 -6.65 -1.53 0.65
C GLY A 69 -8.15 -1.51 0.43
N GLY A 70 -8.69 -0.36 0.05
CA GLY A 70 -10.08 -0.25 -0.40
C GLY A 70 -10.30 -1.03 -1.70
N GLU A 71 -11.48 -1.58 -1.89
CA GLU A 71 -11.80 -2.49 -3.00
C GLU A 71 -11.40 -1.96 -4.39
N THR A 72 -11.52 -0.65 -4.59
CA THR A 72 -11.21 0.05 -5.86
C THR A 72 -9.86 0.77 -5.87
N SER A 73 -9.08 0.69 -4.79
CA SER A 73 -7.86 1.50 -4.62
C SER A 73 -6.65 1.02 -5.42
N PHE A 74 -6.72 -0.14 -6.08
CA PHE A 74 -5.71 -0.62 -7.03
C PHE A 74 -6.14 -0.21 -8.45
N ASP A 75 -6.00 1.10 -8.77
CA ASP A 75 -6.69 1.75 -9.89
C ASP A 75 -5.81 2.06 -11.12
N LEU A 76 -4.48 1.89 -11.04
CA LEU A 76 -3.58 2.11 -12.18
C LEU A 76 -3.70 0.96 -13.20
N ILE A 77 -4.34 1.24 -14.35
CA ILE A 77 -4.61 0.25 -15.41
C ILE A 77 -3.31 -0.35 -15.93
N PHE A 78 -2.30 0.47 -16.22
CA PHE A 78 -1.02 -0.03 -16.74
C PHE A 78 -0.33 -1.00 -15.78
N VAL A 79 -0.52 -0.88 -14.45
CA VAL A 79 0.02 -1.83 -13.47
C VAL A 79 -0.67 -3.17 -13.58
N ARG A 80 -2.00 -3.19 -13.80
CA ARG A 80 -2.74 -4.43 -14.07
C ARG A 80 -2.25 -5.11 -15.35
N ASP A 81 -1.88 -4.33 -16.37
CA ASP A 81 -1.34 -4.87 -17.63
C ASP A 81 0.09 -5.40 -17.46
N VAL A 82 0.94 -4.76 -16.64
CA VAL A 82 2.23 -5.33 -16.23
C VAL A 82 2.03 -6.68 -15.53
N ILE A 83 1.09 -6.79 -14.59
CA ILE A 83 0.78 -8.05 -13.90
C ILE A 83 0.38 -9.13 -14.90
N LYS A 84 -0.52 -8.83 -15.86
CA LYS A 84 -0.95 -9.77 -16.90
C LYS A 84 0.23 -10.27 -17.73
N LYS A 85 1.17 -9.39 -18.11
CA LYS A 85 2.38 -9.76 -18.84
C LYS A 85 3.30 -10.63 -17.97
N VAL A 86 3.64 -10.17 -16.78
CA VAL A 86 4.57 -10.86 -15.86
C VAL A 86 4.11 -12.29 -15.59
N VAL A 87 2.82 -12.53 -15.32
CA VAL A 87 2.34 -13.90 -15.04
C VAL A 87 2.28 -14.78 -16.27
N ARG A 88 2.31 -14.27 -17.48
CA ARG A 88 2.46 -15.08 -18.71
C ARG A 88 3.90 -15.53 -18.89
N GLU A 89 4.86 -14.62 -18.67
CA GLU A 89 6.27 -14.80 -19.01
C GLU A 89 7.09 -15.42 -17.86
N ASN A 90 6.67 -15.24 -16.60
CA ASN A 90 7.44 -15.67 -15.42
C ASN A 90 6.65 -16.64 -14.54
N LYS A 91 7.15 -17.86 -14.40
CA LYS A 91 6.48 -18.92 -13.63
C LYS A 91 6.64 -18.78 -12.11
N ASN A 92 7.62 -18.01 -11.64
CA ASN A 92 7.98 -17.90 -10.22
C ASN A 92 7.54 -16.59 -9.54
N ILE A 93 6.71 -15.77 -10.22
CA ILE A 93 6.18 -14.53 -9.68
C ILE A 93 4.68 -14.68 -9.43
N TYR A 94 4.26 -14.29 -8.22
CA TYR A 94 2.88 -14.34 -7.74
C TYR A 94 2.43 -12.95 -7.30
N PHE A 95 1.13 -12.69 -7.42
CA PHE A 95 0.49 -11.50 -6.90
C PHE A 95 -0.62 -11.90 -5.92
N LEU A 96 -0.65 -11.27 -4.76
CA LEU A 96 -1.61 -11.57 -3.70
C LEU A 96 -2.34 -10.29 -3.27
N PHE A 97 -3.65 -10.28 -3.45
CA PHE A 97 -4.51 -9.14 -3.16
C PHE A 97 -5.50 -9.47 -2.04
N MET A 98 -5.65 -8.53 -1.08
CA MET A 98 -6.68 -8.62 -0.05
C MET A 98 -7.62 -7.42 -0.18
N ASN A 99 -8.92 -7.68 -0.24
CA ASN A 99 -9.98 -6.68 -0.38
C ASN A 99 -9.87 -5.83 -1.67
N ILE A 100 -9.41 -6.42 -2.77
CA ILE A 100 -9.30 -5.74 -4.07
C ILE A 100 -10.23 -6.42 -5.07
N LYS A 101 -10.98 -5.62 -5.84
CA LYS A 101 -11.84 -6.12 -6.91
C LYS A 101 -11.03 -6.90 -7.95
N LYS A 102 -11.47 -8.14 -8.22
CA LYS A 102 -10.80 -9.03 -9.16
C LYS A 102 -10.78 -8.43 -10.57
N PHE A 103 -9.60 -8.37 -11.20
CA PHE A 103 -9.39 -7.82 -12.54
C PHE A 103 -8.78 -8.82 -13.54
N ILE A 104 -8.40 -10.01 -13.10
CA ILE A 104 -7.87 -11.09 -13.91
C ILE A 104 -8.20 -12.44 -13.27
N ASN A 105 -8.39 -13.47 -14.08
CA ASN A 105 -8.46 -14.86 -13.62
C ASN A 105 -7.17 -15.59 -14.01
N HIS A 106 -6.26 -15.81 -13.02
CA HIS A 106 -4.99 -16.51 -13.26
C HIS A 106 -4.51 -17.15 -11.97
N LYS A 107 -3.97 -18.40 -12.03
CA LYS A 107 -3.56 -19.17 -10.85
C LYS A 107 -2.49 -18.51 -9.97
N ARG A 108 -1.69 -17.59 -10.50
CA ARG A 108 -0.66 -16.83 -9.76
C ARG A 108 -1.09 -15.40 -9.41
N VAL A 109 -2.34 -15.04 -9.65
CA VAL A 109 -2.93 -13.77 -9.18
C VAL A 109 -4.09 -14.10 -8.27
N ILE A 110 -3.82 -14.06 -6.97
CA ILE A 110 -4.70 -14.58 -5.93
C ILE A 110 -5.42 -13.41 -5.26
N PHE A 111 -6.73 -13.50 -5.17
CA PHE A 111 -7.57 -12.53 -4.47
C PHE A 111 -8.21 -13.18 -3.26
N ILE A 112 -8.03 -12.57 -2.09
CA ILE A 112 -8.66 -13.02 -0.84
C ILE A 112 -9.56 -11.92 -0.28
N LYS A 113 -10.55 -12.30 0.51
CA LYS A 113 -11.48 -11.37 1.17
C LYS A 113 -10.75 -10.47 2.15
N GLY A 114 -11.24 -9.25 2.33
CA GLY A 114 -10.82 -8.35 3.39
C GLY A 114 -11.08 -8.93 4.77
N THR A 115 -10.32 -8.49 5.77
CA THR A 115 -10.45 -8.95 7.14
C THR A 115 -10.14 -7.84 8.14
N PHE A 116 -10.86 -7.83 9.26
CA PHE A 116 -10.53 -7.02 10.44
C PHE A 116 -9.64 -7.80 11.44
N ASN A 117 -9.43 -9.10 11.21
CA ASN A 117 -8.59 -9.93 12.07
C ASN A 117 -7.11 -9.62 11.84
N GLN A 118 -6.45 -9.07 12.84
CA GLN A 118 -5.05 -8.67 12.78
C GLN A 118 -4.09 -9.83 12.50
N ILE A 119 -4.37 -11.04 13.01
CA ILE A 119 -3.55 -12.23 12.74
C ILE A 119 -3.61 -12.58 11.24
N GLN A 120 -4.79 -12.54 10.64
CA GLN A 120 -4.94 -12.82 9.20
C GLN A 120 -4.26 -11.75 8.34
N LYS A 121 -4.34 -10.48 8.73
CA LYS A 121 -3.62 -9.39 8.07
C LYS A 121 -2.11 -9.60 8.11
N VAL A 122 -1.57 -9.91 9.29
CA VAL A 122 -0.13 -10.17 9.42
C VAL A 122 0.31 -11.40 8.64
N LYS A 123 -0.48 -12.49 8.63
CA LYS A 123 -0.22 -13.66 7.76
C LYS A 123 -0.16 -13.27 6.29
N PHE A 124 -1.07 -12.40 5.83
CA PHE A 124 -1.05 -11.87 4.48
C PHE A 124 0.26 -11.12 4.18
N ILE A 125 0.63 -10.15 5.02
CA ILE A 125 1.86 -9.36 4.84
C ILE A 125 3.11 -10.25 4.89
N ASN A 126 3.17 -11.21 5.81
CA ASN A 126 4.27 -12.17 5.90
C ASN A 126 4.39 -13.10 4.68
N THR A 127 3.29 -13.31 3.93
CA THR A 127 3.30 -14.09 2.68
C THR A 127 4.02 -13.36 1.56
N CYS A 128 3.97 -12.03 1.58
CA CYS A 128 4.51 -11.17 0.54
C CYS A 128 6.01 -10.90 0.75
N ASP A 129 6.77 -10.81 -0.34
CA ASP A 129 8.16 -10.35 -0.33
C ASP A 129 8.24 -8.84 -0.47
N ALA A 130 7.30 -8.23 -1.20
CA ALA A 130 7.17 -6.78 -1.37
C ALA A 130 5.70 -6.37 -1.48
N MET A 131 5.43 -5.09 -1.25
CA MET A 131 4.16 -4.46 -1.60
C MET A 131 4.20 -3.94 -3.04
N LEU A 132 3.12 -4.13 -3.80
CA LEU A 132 2.88 -3.43 -5.06
C LEU A 132 1.72 -2.43 -4.86
N HIS A 133 2.07 -1.19 -4.57
CA HIS A 133 1.11 -0.12 -4.35
C HIS A 133 0.81 0.60 -5.68
N ALA A 134 -0.45 0.56 -6.13
CA ALA A 134 -0.88 1.05 -7.45
C ALA A 134 -2.12 1.94 -7.35
N ARG A 135 -2.05 2.98 -6.54
CA ARG A 135 -3.10 3.97 -6.37
C ARG A 135 -2.69 5.29 -7.01
N SER A 136 -3.47 5.76 -8.00
CA SER A 136 -3.20 7.01 -8.73
C SER A 136 -3.23 8.24 -7.83
N LEU A 137 -4.17 8.28 -6.89
CA LEU A 137 -4.26 9.35 -5.90
C LEU A 137 -3.07 9.37 -4.93
N GLY A 138 -2.45 8.22 -4.65
CA GLY A 138 -1.48 8.06 -3.58
C GLY A 138 -2.14 8.04 -2.19
N GLU A 139 -1.40 8.45 -1.15
CA GLU A 139 -1.85 8.30 0.24
C GLU A 139 -1.67 9.58 1.05
N SER A 140 -2.72 9.97 1.77
CA SER A 140 -2.69 11.05 2.77
C SER A 140 -1.93 10.65 4.05
N PHE A 141 -1.85 9.34 4.33
CA PHE A 141 -1.02 8.69 5.33
C PHE A 141 -0.40 7.41 4.76
N GLY A 142 -1.24 6.47 4.32
CA GLY A 142 -0.81 5.19 3.76
C GLY A 142 -0.65 4.10 4.81
N LEU A 143 -1.72 3.79 5.55
CA LEU A 143 -1.70 2.77 6.61
C LEU A 143 -1.20 1.42 6.08
N SER A 144 -1.68 0.97 4.93
CA SER A 144 -1.22 -0.29 4.33
C SER A 144 0.27 -0.26 3.96
N CYS A 145 0.79 0.86 3.46
CA CYS A 145 2.21 1.04 3.21
C CYS A 145 3.03 0.97 4.51
N ALA A 146 2.59 1.67 5.56
CA ALA A 146 3.24 1.65 6.85
C ALA A 146 3.24 0.25 7.50
N GLU A 147 2.16 -0.52 7.34
CA GLU A 147 2.08 -1.92 7.81
C GLU A 147 3.10 -2.84 7.10
N PHE A 148 3.34 -2.65 5.79
CA PHE A 148 4.41 -3.35 5.08
C PHE A 148 5.79 -2.88 5.53
N ALA A 149 5.98 -1.56 5.71
CA ALA A 149 7.25 -0.98 6.16
C ALA A 149 7.68 -1.48 7.54
N ILE A 150 6.76 -1.60 8.51
CA ILE A 150 7.03 -2.18 9.85
C ILE A 150 7.55 -3.62 9.73
N LYS A 151 7.11 -4.37 8.73
CA LYS A 151 7.61 -5.72 8.42
C LYS A 151 8.86 -5.72 7.54
N ASN A 152 9.48 -4.56 7.40
CA ASN A 152 10.70 -4.36 6.59
C ASN A 152 10.55 -4.82 5.14
N LYS A 153 9.32 -4.70 4.58
CA LYS A 153 9.02 -5.09 3.21
C LYS A 153 9.20 -3.91 2.26
N PRO A 154 9.90 -4.08 1.12
CA PRO A 154 9.95 -3.06 0.07
C PRO A 154 8.55 -2.73 -0.47
N ILE A 155 8.36 -1.48 -0.86
CA ILE A 155 7.09 -0.95 -1.35
C ILE A 155 7.33 -0.35 -2.73
N LEU A 156 6.93 -1.08 -3.78
CA LEU A 156 6.91 -0.55 -5.14
C LEU A 156 5.68 0.37 -5.24
N THR A 157 5.90 1.66 -5.45
CA THR A 157 4.82 2.66 -5.48
C THR A 157 4.94 3.62 -6.66
N TYR A 158 3.79 4.11 -7.16
CA TYR A 158 3.76 5.03 -8.30
C TYR A 158 4.34 6.41 -7.93
N GLY A 159 5.38 6.82 -8.64
CA GLY A 159 6.16 8.02 -8.32
C GLY A 159 5.44 9.34 -8.63
N TYR A 160 4.42 9.33 -9.51
CA TYR A 160 3.65 10.52 -9.89
C TYR A 160 2.28 10.63 -9.19
N CYS A 161 2.05 9.88 -8.12
CA CYS A 161 0.81 10.01 -7.34
C CYS A 161 0.67 11.39 -6.70
N ARG A 162 -0.59 11.85 -6.54
CA ARG A 162 -0.92 13.20 -6.05
C ARG A 162 -0.62 13.38 -4.57
N GLN A 163 -0.99 12.40 -3.74
CA GLN A 163 -0.78 12.42 -2.28
C GLN A 163 0.44 11.56 -1.94
N ARG A 164 1.41 12.13 -1.25
CA ARG A 164 2.76 11.57 -1.13
C ARG A 164 3.19 11.30 0.32
N ALA A 165 2.26 11.28 1.29
CA ALA A 165 2.61 11.09 2.69
C ALA A 165 3.35 9.76 2.94
N HIS A 166 2.97 8.67 2.26
CA HIS A 166 3.63 7.38 2.38
C HIS A 166 5.11 7.39 1.96
N PHE A 167 5.55 8.33 1.10
CA PHE A 167 6.97 8.48 0.77
C PHE A 167 7.78 8.98 1.97
N GLU A 168 7.22 9.92 2.76
CA GLU A 168 7.87 10.43 3.97
C GLU A 168 7.82 9.42 5.12
N ILE A 169 6.69 8.70 5.26
CA ILE A 169 6.46 7.74 6.35
C ILE A 169 7.29 6.47 6.17
N CYS A 170 7.34 5.94 4.95
CA CYS A 170 7.98 4.65 4.65
C CYS A 170 9.41 4.76 4.10
N LYS A 171 9.93 5.97 3.90
CA LYS A 171 11.30 6.34 3.43
C LYS A 171 12.12 5.20 2.79
N ASN A 172 12.86 4.47 3.63
CA ASN A 172 13.83 3.45 3.20
C ASN A 172 13.21 2.20 2.55
N ASN A 173 11.90 2.01 2.69
CA ASN A 173 11.19 0.90 2.06
C ASN A 173 10.63 1.24 0.68
N ILE A 174 10.67 2.52 0.27
CA ILE A 174 10.05 3.00 -0.96
C ILE A 174 10.94 2.70 -2.18
N ILE A 175 10.36 2.05 -3.17
CA ILE A 175 10.90 1.84 -4.50
C ILE A 175 9.91 2.48 -5.50
N PRO A 176 10.13 3.73 -5.94
CA PRO A 176 9.21 4.36 -6.86
C PRO A 176 9.30 3.74 -8.25
N TYR A 177 8.17 3.66 -8.94
CA TYR A 177 8.10 3.35 -10.37
C TYR A 177 7.31 4.43 -11.11
N TYR A 178 7.64 4.66 -12.38
CA TYR A 178 7.15 5.81 -13.14
C TYR A 178 6.43 5.42 -14.44
N SER A 179 6.62 4.20 -14.92
CA SER A 179 6.05 3.73 -16.17
C SER A 179 5.84 2.21 -16.19
N TYR A 180 5.13 1.74 -17.22
CA TYR A 180 4.97 0.31 -17.51
C TYR A 180 6.33 -0.41 -17.61
N LYS A 181 7.25 0.13 -18.41
CA LYS A 181 8.59 -0.47 -18.64
C LYS A 181 9.42 -0.52 -17.37
N ASP A 182 9.41 0.57 -16.60
CA ASP A 182 10.13 0.68 -15.34
C ASP A 182 9.60 -0.30 -14.29
N LEU A 183 8.27 -0.37 -14.11
CA LEU A 183 7.66 -1.33 -13.19
C LEU A 183 7.95 -2.78 -13.60
N ASN A 184 7.79 -3.11 -14.87
CA ASN A 184 8.06 -4.47 -15.38
C ASN A 184 9.50 -4.89 -15.07
N LYS A 185 10.49 -4.02 -15.34
CA LYS A 185 11.90 -4.26 -15.01
C LYS A 185 12.12 -4.49 -13.52
N LYS A 186 11.52 -3.67 -12.66
CA LYS A 186 11.64 -3.78 -11.20
C LYS A 186 11.02 -5.06 -10.64
N ILE A 187 9.90 -5.53 -11.21
CA ILE A 187 9.28 -6.78 -10.77
C ILE A 187 10.09 -8.01 -11.20
N ILE A 188 10.62 -8.00 -12.43
CA ILE A 188 11.38 -9.15 -12.97
C ILE A 188 12.73 -9.31 -12.28
N ASN A 189 13.39 -8.21 -11.92
CA ASN A 189 14.72 -8.19 -11.29
C ASN A 189 14.65 -8.16 -9.75
N PHE A 190 13.47 -8.34 -9.15
CA PHE A 190 13.29 -8.40 -7.71
C PHE A 190 13.80 -9.74 -7.18
#